data_9eb66f47ed947707f7637602c71e7b38
#
_entry.id   9eb66f47ed947707f7637602c71e7b38
#
_cell.length_a   1.000
_cell.length_b   1.000
_cell.length_c   1.000
_cell.angle_alpha   90.00
_cell.angle_beta   90.00
_cell.angle_gamma   90.00
#
_symmetry.space_group_name_H-M   'P 1'
#
loop_
_entity.id
_entity.type
_entity.pdbx_description
1 polymer ?
#
loop_
_entity_poly.entity_id
_entity_poly.type
_entity_poly.pdbx_seq_one_letter_code
_entity_poly.pdbx_strand_id
1 'polypeptide(L)'
;MVQRVTYRRRLSYNTKSNKVRKIRTPGSKVVVQYVGKRGNGPRSPHDSCECGQRLNGIAQLRPYNYKRLAKKDKRVSRPYGGVLCGRCVKSRVVRAFLIEEIKTIKRAKQASRK
;
A
#
# COMPACT_ATOMS: atom_id res chain seq x y z
N MET A 1 -24.34 31.01 24.30
CA MET A 1 -24.61 30.96 22.85
C MET A 1 -23.76 29.89 22.18
N VAL A 2 -24.32 29.10 21.27
CA VAL A 2 -23.55 28.14 20.49
C VAL A 2 -22.76 28.86 19.42
N GLN A 3 -21.44 28.59 19.32
CA GLN A 3 -20.61 29.19 18.30
C GLN A 3 -20.97 28.66 16.92
N ARG A 4 -21.24 29.53 15.95
CA ARG A 4 -21.43 29.18 14.54
C ARG A 4 -20.08 28.95 13.89
N VAL A 5 -19.92 27.85 13.13
CA VAL A 5 -18.69 27.49 12.42
C VAL A 5 -18.91 27.75 10.94
N THR A 6 -17.98 28.45 10.32
CA THR A 6 -18.02 28.80 8.89
C THR A 6 -16.91 28.11 8.13
N TYR A 7 -17.15 27.78 6.85
CA TYR A 7 -16.10 27.25 5.97
C TYR A 7 -15.08 28.33 5.62
N ARG A 8 -13.82 27.92 5.47
CA ARG A 8 -12.73 28.82 5.02
C ARG A 8 -12.58 28.87 3.51
N ARG A 9 -13.20 27.94 2.78
CA ARG A 9 -13.18 27.85 1.32
C ARG A 9 -14.57 28.07 0.76
N ARG A 10 -14.64 28.41 -0.52
CA ARG A 10 -15.91 28.65 -1.19
C ARG A 10 -16.75 27.38 -1.42
N LEU A 11 -16.10 26.23 -1.57
CA LEU A 11 -16.79 24.95 -1.76
C LEU A 11 -17.59 24.59 -0.51
N SER A 12 -18.90 24.55 -0.63
CA SER A 12 -19.84 24.23 0.45
C SER A 12 -20.44 22.82 0.35
N TYR A 13 -20.28 22.14 -0.80
CA TYR A 13 -20.87 20.84 -1.05
C TYR A 13 -20.16 19.71 -0.30
N ASN A 14 -20.95 18.73 0.16
CA ASN A 14 -20.42 17.55 0.86
C ASN A 14 -19.81 16.55 -0.12
N THR A 15 -18.61 16.82 -0.58
CA THR A 15 -17.84 15.94 -1.47
C THR A 15 -16.75 15.19 -0.70
N LYS A 16 -16.18 14.15 -1.31
CA LYS A 16 -15.03 13.41 -0.72
C LYS A 16 -13.80 14.31 -0.52
N SER A 17 -13.69 15.39 -1.29
CA SER A 17 -12.59 16.37 -1.17
C SER A 17 -12.85 17.44 -0.13
N ASN A 18 -14.10 17.61 0.28
CA ASN A 18 -14.55 18.67 1.19
C ASN A 18 -14.95 18.13 2.56
N LYS A 19 -14.19 17.18 3.09
CA LYS A 19 -14.38 16.70 4.46
C LYS A 19 -13.68 17.62 5.44
N VAL A 20 -14.37 17.94 6.50
CA VAL A 20 -13.90 18.86 7.54
C VAL A 20 -14.04 18.23 8.92
N ARG A 21 -13.21 18.67 9.84
CA ARG A 21 -13.34 18.41 11.27
C ARG A 21 -13.37 19.71 12.04
N LYS A 22 -14.14 19.75 13.11
CA LYS A 22 -14.19 20.89 14.04
C LYS A 22 -13.07 20.73 15.06
N ILE A 23 -12.29 21.77 15.25
CA ILE A 23 -11.17 21.79 16.20
C ILE A 23 -11.31 23.02 17.08
N ARG A 24 -11.03 22.85 18.37
CA ARG A 24 -10.91 23.97 19.29
C ARG A 24 -9.48 24.49 19.25
N THR A 25 -9.32 25.77 18.99
CA THR A 25 -8.04 26.46 18.95
C THR A 25 -7.60 26.88 20.35
N PRO A 26 -6.30 27.19 20.59
CA PRO A 26 -5.82 27.72 21.86
C PRO A 26 -6.54 28.98 22.30
N GLY A 27 -7.08 29.81 21.38
CA GLY A 27 -7.93 30.97 21.66
C GLY A 27 -9.39 30.63 22.02
N SER A 28 -9.68 29.38 22.38
CA SER A 28 -11.02 28.87 22.76
C SER A 28 -12.09 28.98 21.67
N LYS A 29 -11.72 29.25 20.42
CA LYS A 29 -12.62 29.28 19.27
C LYS A 29 -12.68 27.90 18.60
N VAL A 30 -13.89 27.52 18.18
CA VAL A 30 -14.09 26.32 17.36
C VAL A 30 -14.00 26.70 15.89
N VAL A 31 -13.08 26.07 15.17
CA VAL A 31 -12.85 26.33 13.73
C VAL A 31 -12.94 25.04 12.92
N VAL A 32 -13.15 25.20 11.63
CA VAL A 32 -13.14 24.10 10.66
C VAL A 32 -11.71 23.86 10.16
N GLN A 33 -11.28 22.61 10.18
CA GLN A 33 -10.07 22.16 9.53
C GLN A 33 -10.41 21.17 8.44
N TYR A 34 -9.86 21.37 7.24
CA TYR A 34 -10.06 20.46 6.12
C TYR A 34 -9.22 19.21 6.27
N VAL A 35 -9.85 18.06 6.05
CA VAL A 35 -9.19 16.74 6.14
C VAL A 35 -8.85 16.26 4.74
N GLY A 36 -7.57 16.05 4.47
CA GLY A 36 -7.10 15.48 3.20
C GLY A 36 -7.63 14.06 2.96
N LYS A 37 -7.78 13.67 1.70
CA LYS A 37 -8.13 12.29 1.34
C LYS A 37 -7.05 11.31 1.81
N ARG A 38 -7.46 10.18 2.36
CA ARG A 38 -6.53 9.10 2.73
C ARG A 38 -5.97 8.41 1.49
N GLY A 39 -4.71 8.03 1.52
CA GLY A 39 -4.09 7.17 0.52
C GLY A 39 -4.33 5.70 0.84
N ASN A 40 -4.51 4.87 -0.19
CA ASN A 40 -4.70 3.42 -0.01
C ASN A 40 -3.37 2.66 0.10
N GLY A 41 -2.26 3.29 -0.25
CA GLY A 41 -0.96 2.63 -0.32
C GLY A 41 -0.87 1.57 -1.44
N PRO A 42 0.32 1.01 -1.66
CA PRO A 42 0.54 -0.01 -2.67
C PRO A 42 -0.05 -1.36 -2.24
N ARG A 43 -0.50 -2.11 -3.22
CA ARG A 43 -1.00 -3.47 -3.05
C ARG A 43 -0.21 -4.44 -3.91
N SER A 44 -0.14 -5.69 -3.48
CA SER A 44 0.38 -6.76 -4.32
C SER A 44 -0.49 -6.91 -5.57
N PRO A 45 0.09 -6.99 -6.79
CA PRO A 45 -0.70 -7.09 -8.01
C PRO A 45 -1.49 -8.39 -8.04
N HIS A 46 -2.73 -8.31 -8.51
CA HIS A 46 -3.64 -9.46 -8.55
C HIS A 46 -3.14 -10.57 -9.48
N ASP A 47 -2.53 -10.19 -10.60
CA ASP A 47 -2.01 -11.14 -11.61
C ASP A 47 -0.83 -11.96 -11.11
N SER A 48 0.02 -11.36 -10.26
CA SER A 48 1.22 -12.02 -9.76
C SER A 48 1.05 -12.64 -8.38
N CYS A 49 0.00 -12.24 -7.68
CA CYS A 49 -0.30 -12.66 -6.31
C CYS A 49 -1.81 -12.54 -6.12
N GLU A 50 -2.52 -13.63 -6.16
CA GLU A 50 -3.98 -13.70 -6.04
C GLU A 50 -4.55 -13.05 -4.75
N CYS A 51 -3.67 -12.66 -3.82
CA CYS A 51 -4.09 -12.13 -2.52
C CYS A 51 -4.52 -10.66 -2.53
N GLY A 52 -4.04 -9.82 -3.47
CA GLY A 52 -4.34 -8.37 -3.52
C GLY A 52 -4.06 -7.60 -2.22
N GLN A 53 -3.27 -8.17 -1.31
CA GLN A 53 -3.02 -7.61 0.01
C GLN A 53 -2.21 -6.33 -0.06
N ARG A 54 -2.41 -5.46 0.92
CA ARG A 54 -1.56 -4.28 1.10
C ARG A 54 -0.13 -4.69 1.42
N LEU A 55 0.82 -3.94 0.90
CA LEU A 55 2.23 -4.14 1.19
C LEU A 55 2.54 -3.48 2.54
N ASN A 56 2.95 -4.30 3.51
CA ASN A 56 3.34 -3.85 4.84
C ASN A 56 4.73 -3.20 4.81
N GLY A 57 4.95 -2.24 5.72
CA GLY A 57 6.23 -1.53 5.82
C GLY A 57 6.41 -0.41 4.80
N ILE A 58 5.38 -0.07 4.02
CA ILE A 58 5.38 1.02 3.05
C ILE A 58 4.33 2.05 3.45
N ALA A 59 4.70 3.32 3.40
CA ALA A 59 3.82 4.42 3.77
C ALA A 59 2.56 4.47 2.88
N GLN A 60 1.41 4.69 3.50
CA GLN A 60 0.12 4.81 2.80
C GLN A 60 -0.19 6.27 2.51
N LEU A 61 0.22 6.74 1.35
CA LEU A 61 0.07 8.14 0.96
C LEU A 61 -0.67 8.27 -0.38
N ARG A 62 -1.07 9.50 -0.68
CA ARG A 62 -1.60 9.86 -2.01
C ARG A 62 -0.44 9.90 -3.02
N PRO A 63 -0.70 9.64 -4.32
CA PRO A 63 0.33 9.56 -5.35
C PRO A 63 1.30 10.75 -5.38
N TYR A 64 0.79 11.96 -5.19
CA TYR A 64 1.62 13.17 -5.14
C TYR A 64 2.67 13.12 -4.02
N ASN A 65 2.31 12.61 -2.85
CA ASN A 65 3.21 12.53 -1.71
C ASN A 65 4.29 11.45 -1.89
N TYR A 66 4.02 10.41 -2.69
CA TYR A 66 5.02 9.40 -3.03
C TYR A 66 6.23 9.95 -3.77
N LYS A 67 6.06 11.02 -4.56
CA LYS A 67 7.19 11.66 -5.26
C LYS A 67 8.22 12.23 -4.28
N ARG A 68 7.79 12.66 -3.09
CA ARG A 68 8.62 13.30 -2.06
C ARG A 68 9.24 12.31 -1.07
N LEU A 69 8.80 11.05 -1.05
CA LEU A 69 9.34 10.04 -0.15
C LEU A 69 10.73 9.57 -0.58
N ALA A 70 11.55 9.25 0.42
CA ALA A 70 12.81 8.56 0.21
C ALA A 70 12.57 7.15 -0.35
N LYS A 71 13.56 6.60 -1.06
CA LYS A 71 13.47 5.27 -1.67
C LYS A 71 13.25 4.16 -0.65
N LYS A 72 13.86 4.28 0.53
CA LYS A 72 13.70 3.33 1.64
C LYS A 72 12.26 3.19 2.13
N ASP A 73 11.47 4.26 2.07
CA ASP A 73 10.08 4.29 2.55
C ASP A 73 9.08 3.76 1.51
N LYS A 74 9.56 3.49 0.29
CA LYS A 74 8.78 2.95 -0.83
C LYS A 74 8.93 1.45 -1.03
N ARG A 75 9.84 0.80 -0.31
CA ARG A 75 10.15 -0.62 -0.46
C ARG A 75 10.59 -1.23 0.87
N VAL A 76 10.64 -2.54 0.93
CA VAL A 76 11.22 -3.32 2.03
C VAL A 76 12.46 -4.06 1.53
N SER A 77 13.40 -4.37 2.42
CA SER A 77 14.64 -5.12 2.13
C SER A 77 14.37 -6.63 1.99
N ARG A 78 13.60 -7.01 0.99
CA ARG A 78 13.30 -8.40 0.65
C ARG A 78 13.27 -8.52 -0.87
N PRO A 79 13.62 -9.67 -1.47
CA PRO A 79 13.37 -9.90 -2.88
C PRO A 79 11.92 -9.57 -3.23
N TYR A 80 11.69 -8.87 -4.34
CA TYR A 80 10.39 -8.29 -4.71
C TYR A 80 9.80 -7.31 -3.68
N GLY A 81 10.65 -6.71 -2.81
CA GLY A 81 10.21 -5.70 -1.84
C GLY A 81 9.58 -4.49 -2.53
N GLY A 82 8.40 -4.09 -2.08
CA GLY A 82 7.61 -3.03 -2.71
C GLY A 82 6.71 -3.47 -3.86
N VAL A 83 6.81 -4.71 -4.33
CA VAL A 83 6.00 -5.26 -5.43
C VAL A 83 5.11 -6.41 -4.94
N LEU A 84 5.69 -7.39 -4.27
CA LEU A 84 4.96 -8.56 -3.77
C LEU A 84 4.89 -8.57 -2.24
N CYS A 85 3.79 -9.12 -1.71
CA CYS A 85 3.69 -9.37 -0.27
C CYS A 85 4.58 -10.56 0.14
N GLY A 86 4.95 -10.64 1.42
CA GLY A 86 5.83 -11.69 1.93
C GLY A 86 5.30 -13.11 1.71
N ARG A 87 3.98 -13.30 1.78
CA ARG A 87 3.33 -14.58 1.51
C ARG A 87 3.54 -15.05 0.08
N CYS A 88 3.38 -14.14 -0.89
CA CYS A 88 3.58 -14.47 -2.30
C CYS A 88 5.04 -14.71 -2.65
N VAL A 89 5.97 -14.00 -2.02
CA VAL A 89 7.41 -14.27 -2.17
C VAL A 89 7.75 -15.67 -1.65
N LYS A 90 7.27 -16.03 -0.46
CA LYS A 90 7.43 -17.38 0.09
C LYS A 90 6.92 -18.45 -0.88
N SER A 91 5.69 -18.28 -1.38
CA SER A 91 5.10 -19.23 -2.33
C SER A 91 5.91 -19.37 -3.62
N ARG A 92 6.47 -18.27 -4.14
CA ARG A 92 7.32 -18.29 -5.33
C ARG A 92 8.65 -19.02 -5.10
N VAL A 93 9.28 -18.80 -3.95
CA VAL A 93 10.54 -19.50 -3.60
C VAL A 93 10.31 -20.99 -3.50
N VAL A 94 9.26 -21.41 -2.79
CA VAL A 94 8.91 -22.84 -2.68
C VAL A 94 8.60 -23.44 -4.05
N ARG A 95 7.84 -22.74 -4.88
CA ARG A 95 7.51 -23.19 -6.24
C ARG A 95 8.76 -23.37 -7.11
N ALA A 96 9.68 -22.42 -7.07
CA ALA A 96 10.94 -22.49 -7.82
C ALA A 96 11.76 -23.73 -7.41
N PHE A 97 11.92 -23.95 -6.11
CA PHE A 97 12.61 -25.12 -5.58
C PHE A 97 11.98 -26.42 -6.06
N LEU A 98 10.66 -26.59 -5.91
CA LEU A 98 9.96 -27.79 -6.32
C LEU A 98 10.07 -28.06 -7.83
N ILE A 99 10.03 -27.02 -8.65
CA ILE A 99 10.21 -27.13 -10.10
C ILE A 99 11.63 -27.64 -10.44
N GLU A 100 12.65 -27.12 -9.76
CA GLU A 100 14.04 -27.56 -9.96
C GLU A 100 14.23 -29.03 -9.55
N GLU A 101 13.68 -29.45 -8.43
CA GLU A 101 13.68 -30.84 -7.99
C GLU A 101 13.03 -31.78 -9.01
N ILE A 102 11.87 -31.42 -9.51
CA ILE A 102 11.19 -32.21 -10.55
C ILE A 102 12.04 -32.30 -11.82
N LYS A 103 12.67 -31.20 -12.25
CA LYS A 103 13.57 -31.21 -13.40
C LYS A 103 14.74 -32.13 -13.20
N THR A 104 15.36 -32.11 -12.02
CA THR A 104 16.50 -32.97 -11.67
C THR A 104 16.13 -34.46 -11.71
N ILE A 105 14.99 -34.81 -11.11
CA ILE A 105 14.46 -36.18 -11.13
C ILE A 105 14.18 -36.65 -12.57
N LYS A 106 13.58 -35.79 -13.40
CA LYS A 106 13.32 -36.12 -14.80
C LYS A 106 14.61 -36.36 -15.59
N ARG A 107 15.63 -35.52 -15.38
CA ARG A 107 16.96 -35.70 -16.01
C ARG A 107 17.61 -37.02 -15.58
N ALA A 108 17.60 -37.34 -14.30
CA ALA A 108 18.14 -38.59 -13.76
C ALA A 108 17.43 -39.81 -14.37
N LYS A 109 16.09 -39.80 -14.45
CA LYS A 109 15.32 -40.87 -15.08
C LYS A 109 15.58 -41.02 -16.59
N GLN A 110 15.85 -39.93 -17.30
CA GLN A 110 16.21 -39.97 -18.72
C GLN A 110 17.63 -40.56 -18.91
N ALA A 111 18.56 -40.19 -18.04
CA ALA A 111 19.93 -40.74 -18.08
C ALA A 111 19.96 -42.24 -17.79
N SER A 112 19.14 -42.75 -16.87
CA SER A 112 19.06 -44.17 -16.54
C SER A 112 18.35 -45.03 -17.61
N ARG A 113 17.70 -44.41 -18.61
CA ARG A 113 17.07 -45.12 -19.73
C ARG A 113 17.95 -45.24 -20.99
N LYS A 114 19.09 -44.58 -20.98
CA LYS A 114 20.13 -44.73 -22.02
C LYS A 114 21.15 -45.77 -21.62
#